data_5e036727dc0e965233ee8e11cd6fced4
#
_entry.id   5e036727dc0e965233ee8e11cd6fced4
#
_cell.length_a   1.000
_cell.length_b   1.000
_cell.length_c   1.000
_cell.angle_alpha   90.00
_cell.angle_beta   90.00
_cell.angle_gamma   90.00
#
_symmetry.space_group_name_H-M   'P 1'
#
loop_
_entity.id
_entity.type
_entity.pdbx_description
1 polymer ?
#
loop_
_entity_poly.entity_id
_entity_poly.type
_entity_poly.pdbx_seq_one_letter_code
_entity_poly.pdbx_strand_id
1 'polypeptide(L)'
;MVSGGSPVARGEEPDRSQVPRSGSGVSEMLDSLMTATYFQDDQFRLSGPGEKDVFPRQFVPQFSDSVYASRIADLAKKSQFKLVYNQHVKGFIRVYAVDRRKTVSKMLGLTRIYFPLFEEKLKEYNIPQEMKYLAIVESALNPTAVSHAGARGLWQFMGGTGRMYGLQSSSFIEDRYDPYKATIAACEHLQDLYQTFGDWFLVLAAYNSGAGNVRKAIRASGGAHDYWEIWPYLPQETRGYVPAFIAVTYVMNYYREHNIKPLEPGYLYTETESVPINNALTFDQLQETIGVPVDDLKFLNPQYKVGLIPSPASRPNMVRLPKKYVQPFIQREQEIYAYHPERAQERERLFAMVQEHERQSGEIISSKGRKTHVVRKGETLAGVARKYRVPVSQLIAWNDLKSGRVKPGQQIVVFKANSEKGSGKESTTVTLKGKKGKGSARKADKVTVKAHGKGKASRDAVSKTKASKGHKAKTSVNKQRQR
;
A
#
# COMPACT_ATOMS: atom_id res chain seq x y z
N MET A 1 -6.19 -77.71 -23.44
CA MET A 1 -6.19 -76.40 -24.13
C MET A 1 -6.52 -75.37 -23.13
N VAL A 2 -5.52 -74.65 -22.67
CA VAL A 2 -5.63 -73.64 -21.62
C VAL A 2 -5.51 -72.28 -22.30
N SER A 3 -6.58 -71.49 -22.28
CA SER A 3 -6.59 -70.12 -22.79
C SER A 3 -6.15 -69.18 -21.66
N GLY A 4 -4.98 -68.57 -21.86
CA GLY A 4 -4.46 -67.55 -20.98
C GLY A 4 -5.19 -66.22 -21.22
N GLY A 5 -5.86 -65.72 -20.18
CA GLY A 5 -6.37 -64.35 -20.13
C GLY A 5 -5.28 -63.45 -19.53
N SER A 6 -4.84 -62.43 -20.28
CA SER A 6 -3.96 -61.38 -19.79
C SER A 6 -4.68 -60.48 -18.76
N PRO A 7 -4.01 -60.05 -17.69
CA PRO A 7 -4.61 -59.13 -16.72
C PRO A 7 -4.69 -57.71 -17.31
N VAL A 8 -5.88 -57.15 -17.30
CA VAL A 8 -6.17 -55.75 -17.57
C VAL A 8 -5.48 -54.91 -16.46
N ALA A 9 -4.56 -54.06 -16.83
CA ALA A 9 -3.94 -53.09 -15.93
C ALA A 9 -5.03 -52.17 -15.34
N ARG A 10 -5.22 -52.25 -14.00
CA ARG A 10 -5.99 -51.26 -13.23
C ARG A 10 -5.20 -49.95 -13.31
N GLY A 11 -5.81 -48.95 -13.93
CA GLY A 11 -5.30 -47.58 -13.88
C GLY A 11 -5.22 -47.15 -12.40
N GLU A 12 -4.03 -46.73 -12.00
CA GLU A 12 -3.80 -46.11 -10.71
C GLU A 12 -4.65 -44.83 -10.66
N GLU A 13 -5.59 -44.78 -9.73
CA GLU A 13 -6.24 -43.49 -9.38
C GLU A 13 -5.14 -42.52 -8.90
N PRO A 14 -5.11 -41.25 -9.41
CA PRO A 14 -4.12 -40.30 -8.95
C PRO A 14 -4.34 -40.06 -7.45
N ASP A 15 -3.25 -40.15 -6.70
CA ASP A 15 -3.16 -39.91 -5.26
C ASP A 15 -3.83 -38.57 -4.88
N ARG A 16 -5.00 -38.66 -4.23
CA ARG A 16 -5.80 -37.52 -3.77
C ARG A 16 -5.16 -36.75 -2.61
N SER A 17 -3.99 -37.22 -2.11
CA SER A 17 -3.27 -36.57 -0.99
C SER A 17 -2.43 -35.38 -1.40
N GLN A 18 -2.21 -35.11 -2.71
CA GLN A 18 -1.36 -34.05 -3.22
C GLN A 18 -2.12 -32.82 -3.76
N VAL A 19 -3.43 -32.72 -3.62
CA VAL A 19 -4.10 -31.45 -3.91
C VAL A 19 -3.78 -30.49 -2.76
N PRO A 20 -2.97 -29.43 -2.97
CA PRO A 20 -2.75 -28.45 -1.92
C PRO A 20 -4.11 -27.91 -1.51
N ARG A 21 -4.41 -27.90 -0.23
CA ARG A 21 -5.59 -27.20 0.31
C ARG A 21 -5.40 -25.71 0.03
N SER A 22 -5.80 -25.29 -1.16
CA SER A 22 -5.57 -23.97 -1.73
C SER A 22 -6.27 -22.82 -0.98
N GLY A 23 -6.87 -23.10 0.15
CA GLY A 23 -7.55 -22.12 0.99
C GLY A 23 -7.01 -22.00 2.42
N SER A 24 -6.01 -22.84 2.85
CA SER A 24 -5.60 -22.84 4.26
C SER A 24 -5.04 -21.51 4.71
N GLY A 25 -4.12 -20.91 3.96
CA GLY A 25 -3.49 -19.63 4.34
C GLY A 25 -4.47 -18.46 4.38
N VAL A 26 -5.37 -18.37 3.39
CA VAL A 26 -6.43 -17.33 3.39
C VAL A 26 -7.43 -17.58 4.51
N SER A 27 -7.81 -18.84 4.76
CA SER A 27 -8.71 -19.19 5.86
C SER A 27 -8.10 -18.83 7.21
N GLU A 28 -6.84 -19.14 7.45
CA GLU A 28 -6.10 -18.81 8.67
C GLU A 28 -5.95 -17.28 8.83
N MET A 29 -5.68 -16.56 7.75
CA MET A 29 -5.66 -15.09 7.76
C MET A 29 -7.02 -14.52 8.15
N LEU A 30 -8.11 -15.01 7.54
CA LEU A 30 -9.46 -14.55 7.86
C LEU A 30 -9.88 -14.91 9.29
N ASP A 31 -9.44 -16.05 9.82
CA ASP A 31 -9.66 -16.43 11.21
C ASP A 31 -8.88 -15.53 12.18
N SER A 32 -7.62 -15.24 11.89
CA SER A 32 -6.81 -14.30 12.67
C SER A 32 -7.42 -12.90 12.69
N LEU A 33 -7.98 -12.45 11.57
CA LEU A 33 -8.64 -11.14 11.47
C LEU A 33 -9.93 -11.08 12.27
N MET A 34 -10.69 -12.19 12.39
CA MET A 34 -11.93 -12.25 13.17
C MET A 34 -11.69 -12.07 14.68
N THR A 35 -10.50 -12.39 15.16
CA THR A 35 -10.12 -12.18 16.58
C THR A 35 -9.55 -10.78 16.83
N ALA A 36 -9.26 -10.01 15.78
CA ALA A 36 -8.75 -8.66 15.91
C ALA A 36 -9.83 -7.71 16.46
N THR A 37 -9.42 -6.81 17.34
CA THR A 37 -10.28 -5.82 18.02
C THR A 37 -11.08 -4.97 17.02
N TYR A 38 -10.52 -4.71 15.84
CA TYR A 38 -11.16 -3.93 14.77
C TYR A 38 -12.41 -4.60 14.16
N PHE A 39 -12.56 -5.91 14.32
CA PHE A 39 -13.71 -6.69 13.80
C PHE A 39 -14.73 -7.05 14.89
N GLN A 40 -14.69 -6.41 16.05
CA GLN A 40 -15.67 -6.67 17.12
C GLN A 40 -17.08 -6.26 16.67
N ASP A 41 -18.06 -7.03 17.14
CA ASP A 41 -19.44 -6.94 16.62
C ASP A 41 -20.15 -5.64 17.03
N ASP A 42 -19.70 -4.95 18.08
CA ASP A 42 -20.25 -3.69 18.60
C ASP A 42 -20.09 -2.49 17.64
N GLN A 43 -19.11 -2.57 16.73
CA GLN A 43 -18.85 -1.53 15.73
C GLN A 43 -19.66 -1.72 14.43
N PHE A 44 -20.39 -2.83 14.30
CA PHE A 44 -21.18 -3.15 13.12
C PHE A 44 -22.65 -3.33 13.48
N ARG A 45 -23.52 -2.75 12.68
CA ARG A 45 -24.96 -2.92 12.79
C ARG A 45 -25.48 -3.77 11.63
N LEU A 46 -26.52 -4.56 11.88
CA LEU A 46 -27.23 -5.19 10.78
C LEU A 46 -27.87 -4.10 9.92
N SER A 47 -27.68 -4.20 8.60
CA SER A 47 -28.39 -3.35 7.65
C SER A 47 -29.89 -3.43 7.92
N GLY A 48 -30.54 -2.26 8.01
CA GLY A 48 -31.99 -2.19 8.22
C GLY A 48 -32.78 -2.92 7.13
N PRO A 49 -34.10 -3.08 7.31
CA PRO A 49 -34.95 -3.76 6.33
C PRO A 49 -35.14 -2.86 5.10
N GLY A 50 -34.19 -2.93 4.14
CA GLY A 50 -34.21 -2.10 2.92
C GLY A 50 -34.34 -2.84 1.62
N GLU A 51 -34.05 -4.13 1.58
CA GLU A 51 -34.20 -4.98 0.37
C GLU A 51 -35.04 -6.21 0.71
N LYS A 52 -36.03 -6.52 -0.14
CA LYS A 52 -36.79 -7.76 -0.04
C LYS A 52 -35.81 -8.93 -0.12
N ASP A 53 -35.73 -9.72 0.95
CA ASP A 53 -34.90 -10.91 1.01
C ASP A 53 -35.33 -11.90 -0.07
N VAL A 54 -34.47 -12.14 -1.05
CA VAL A 54 -34.71 -13.12 -2.12
C VAL A 54 -34.67 -14.55 -1.57
N PHE A 55 -33.92 -14.74 -0.46
CA PHE A 55 -33.71 -16.06 0.16
C PHE A 55 -33.95 -15.99 1.68
N PRO A 56 -34.35 -17.12 2.30
CA PRO A 56 -34.32 -17.23 3.76
C PRO A 56 -32.93 -16.89 4.33
N ARG A 57 -32.89 -16.26 5.51
CA ARG A 57 -31.64 -15.72 6.11
C ARG A 57 -30.50 -16.73 6.21
N GLN A 58 -30.81 -18.00 6.45
CA GLN A 58 -29.82 -19.07 6.64
C GLN A 58 -29.48 -19.82 5.35
N PHE A 59 -30.18 -19.53 4.26
CA PHE A 59 -29.97 -20.21 3.00
C PHE A 59 -28.62 -19.79 2.37
N VAL A 60 -27.82 -20.78 1.99
CA VAL A 60 -26.54 -20.59 1.31
C VAL A 60 -26.68 -21.08 -0.13
N PRO A 61 -26.85 -20.17 -1.09
CA PRO A 61 -26.97 -20.54 -2.50
C PRO A 61 -25.71 -21.28 -2.98
N GLN A 62 -25.89 -22.34 -3.74
CA GLN A 62 -24.84 -23.05 -4.44
C GLN A 62 -25.10 -22.97 -5.94
N PHE A 63 -24.03 -22.79 -6.70
CA PHE A 63 -24.11 -22.64 -8.15
C PHE A 63 -23.26 -23.69 -8.84
N SER A 64 -23.63 -24.05 -10.07
CA SER A 64 -22.82 -24.94 -10.91
C SER A 64 -21.56 -24.21 -11.42
N ASP A 65 -20.56 -24.98 -11.83
CA ASP A 65 -19.32 -24.46 -12.42
C ASP A 65 -19.58 -23.56 -13.64
N SER A 66 -20.62 -23.91 -14.43
CA SER A 66 -21.03 -23.11 -15.60
C SER A 66 -21.52 -21.72 -15.21
N VAL A 67 -22.26 -21.58 -14.10
CA VAL A 67 -22.72 -20.28 -13.58
C VAL A 67 -21.54 -19.44 -13.09
N TYR A 68 -20.61 -20.04 -12.34
CA TYR A 68 -19.39 -19.34 -11.91
C TYR A 68 -18.57 -18.86 -13.12
N ALA A 69 -18.34 -19.75 -14.09
CA ALA A 69 -17.59 -19.43 -15.30
C ALA A 69 -18.24 -18.30 -16.11
N SER A 70 -19.56 -18.36 -16.32
CA SER A 70 -20.30 -17.32 -17.03
C SER A 70 -20.19 -15.96 -16.32
N ARG A 71 -20.42 -15.91 -15.01
CA ARG A 71 -20.36 -14.66 -14.25
C ARG A 71 -18.94 -14.06 -14.22
N ILE A 72 -17.90 -14.89 -14.11
CA ILE A 72 -16.50 -14.43 -14.19
C ILE A 72 -16.19 -13.93 -15.59
N ALA A 73 -16.66 -14.59 -16.65
CA ALA A 73 -16.51 -14.11 -18.01
C ALA A 73 -17.21 -12.76 -18.25
N ASP A 74 -18.38 -12.53 -17.62
CA ASP A 74 -19.07 -11.24 -17.70
C ASP A 74 -18.32 -10.11 -16.96
N LEU A 75 -17.66 -10.42 -15.84
CA LEU A 75 -16.76 -9.47 -15.19
C LEU A 75 -15.52 -9.19 -16.06
N ALA A 76 -14.93 -10.21 -16.67
CA ALA A 76 -13.76 -10.07 -17.52
C ALA A 76 -14.01 -9.14 -18.73
N LYS A 77 -15.23 -9.15 -19.31
CA LYS A 77 -15.62 -8.24 -20.42
C LYS A 77 -15.53 -6.75 -20.03
N LYS A 78 -15.65 -6.43 -18.74
CA LYS A 78 -15.68 -5.06 -18.21
C LYS A 78 -14.39 -4.69 -17.49
N SER A 79 -13.41 -5.58 -17.46
CA SER A 79 -12.19 -5.49 -16.70
C SER A 79 -10.96 -5.44 -17.59
N GLN A 80 -9.90 -4.80 -17.11
CA GLN A 80 -8.57 -4.88 -17.73
C GLN A 80 -7.85 -6.21 -17.38
N PHE A 81 -8.42 -6.99 -16.45
CA PHE A 81 -7.87 -8.27 -16.05
C PHE A 81 -8.46 -9.41 -16.91
N LYS A 82 -7.61 -10.34 -17.30
CA LYS A 82 -8.02 -11.59 -17.95
C LYS A 82 -8.60 -12.56 -16.93
N LEU A 83 -9.73 -12.20 -16.29
CA LEU A 83 -10.33 -13.03 -15.24
C LEU A 83 -10.75 -14.38 -15.86
N VAL A 84 -10.30 -15.47 -15.24
CA VAL A 84 -10.61 -16.84 -15.68
C VAL A 84 -11.15 -17.67 -14.51
N TYR A 85 -12.11 -18.53 -14.81
CA TYR A 85 -12.61 -19.53 -13.88
C TYR A 85 -11.80 -20.83 -13.98
N ASN A 86 -11.36 -21.34 -12.85
CA ASN A 86 -10.74 -22.66 -12.72
C ASN A 86 -10.94 -23.22 -11.31
N GLN A 87 -10.47 -24.45 -11.04
CA GLN A 87 -10.68 -25.10 -9.75
C GLN A 87 -10.00 -24.37 -8.57
N HIS A 88 -8.89 -23.67 -8.81
CA HIS A 88 -8.24 -22.86 -7.76
C HIS A 88 -9.12 -21.67 -7.39
N VAL A 89 -9.66 -20.95 -8.38
CA VAL A 89 -10.60 -19.84 -8.17
C VAL A 89 -11.86 -20.33 -7.46
N LYS A 90 -12.43 -21.49 -7.87
CA LYS A 90 -13.59 -22.12 -7.22
C LYS A 90 -13.34 -22.37 -5.73
N GLY A 91 -12.16 -22.89 -5.38
CA GLY A 91 -11.78 -23.15 -3.99
C GLY A 91 -11.85 -21.87 -3.13
N PHE A 92 -11.32 -20.77 -3.63
CA PHE A 92 -11.40 -19.48 -2.92
C PHE A 92 -12.81 -18.87 -2.91
N ILE A 93 -13.60 -19.01 -3.99
CA ILE A 93 -15.02 -18.61 -3.97
C ILE A 93 -15.75 -19.32 -2.83
N ARG A 94 -15.53 -20.62 -2.64
CA ARG A 94 -16.11 -21.36 -1.53
C ARG A 94 -15.70 -20.78 -0.17
N VAL A 95 -14.39 -20.49 0.02
CA VAL A 95 -13.90 -19.88 1.26
C VAL A 95 -14.66 -18.59 1.58
N TYR A 96 -14.75 -17.68 0.63
CA TYR A 96 -15.40 -16.37 0.86
C TYR A 96 -16.93 -16.48 0.92
N ALA A 97 -17.55 -17.17 -0.05
CA ALA A 97 -19.01 -17.17 -0.19
C ALA A 97 -19.73 -18.19 0.71
N VAL A 98 -19.02 -19.20 1.22
CA VAL A 98 -19.61 -20.27 2.03
C VAL A 98 -18.99 -20.32 3.43
N ASP A 99 -17.68 -20.54 3.51
CA ASP A 99 -17.03 -20.86 4.78
C ASP A 99 -16.84 -19.61 5.67
N ARG A 100 -16.63 -18.42 5.09
CA ARG A 100 -16.35 -17.15 5.79
C ARG A 100 -17.34 -16.03 5.51
N ARG A 101 -18.60 -16.38 5.27
CA ARG A 101 -19.70 -15.44 4.95
C ARG A 101 -19.80 -14.26 5.93
N LYS A 102 -19.69 -14.52 7.24
CA LYS A 102 -19.77 -13.49 8.28
C LYS A 102 -18.65 -12.46 8.14
N THR A 103 -17.44 -12.91 7.83
CA THR A 103 -16.30 -12.03 7.55
C THR A 103 -16.55 -11.20 6.28
N VAL A 104 -17.08 -11.84 5.23
CA VAL A 104 -17.43 -11.13 3.98
C VAL A 104 -18.51 -10.07 4.22
N SER A 105 -19.50 -10.33 5.06
CA SER A 105 -20.51 -9.34 5.46
C SER A 105 -19.88 -8.09 6.10
N LYS A 106 -18.89 -8.28 6.97
CA LYS A 106 -18.12 -7.16 7.56
C LYS A 106 -17.27 -6.45 6.51
N MET A 107 -16.56 -7.19 5.67
CA MET A 107 -15.79 -6.59 4.57
C MET A 107 -16.66 -5.74 3.65
N LEU A 108 -17.84 -6.21 3.28
CA LEU A 108 -18.82 -5.45 2.49
C LEU A 108 -19.22 -4.13 3.17
N GLY A 109 -19.38 -4.13 4.49
CA GLY A 109 -19.61 -2.90 5.25
C GLY A 109 -18.39 -1.96 5.17
N LEU A 110 -17.19 -2.48 5.39
CA LEU A 110 -15.95 -1.70 5.36
C LEU A 110 -15.63 -1.11 3.98
N THR A 111 -16.12 -1.72 2.88
CA THR A 111 -15.98 -1.12 1.55
C THR A 111 -16.59 0.28 1.48
N ARG A 112 -17.66 0.54 2.24
CA ARG A 112 -18.32 1.87 2.28
C ARG A 112 -17.47 2.95 2.96
N ILE A 113 -16.47 2.54 3.74
CA ILE A 113 -15.50 3.45 4.37
C ILE A 113 -14.29 3.68 3.45
N TYR A 114 -13.73 2.60 2.89
CA TYR A 114 -12.42 2.66 2.25
C TYR A 114 -12.47 2.76 0.73
N PHE A 115 -13.46 2.15 0.06
CA PHE A 115 -13.49 2.11 -1.40
C PHE A 115 -13.62 3.48 -2.06
N PRO A 116 -14.37 4.46 -1.53
CA PRO A 116 -14.39 5.79 -2.14
C PRO A 116 -13.00 6.42 -2.22
N LEU A 117 -12.17 6.27 -1.18
CA LEU A 117 -10.78 6.70 -1.18
C LEU A 117 -9.92 5.90 -2.18
N PHE A 118 -10.08 4.57 -2.19
CA PHE A 118 -9.30 3.73 -3.10
C PHE A 118 -9.63 4.03 -4.56
N GLU A 119 -10.91 4.16 -4.90
CA GLU A 119 -11.38 4.46 -6.24
C GLU A 119 -10.90 5.83 -6.73
N GLU A 120 -10.89 6.84 -5.87
CA GLU A 120 -10.32 8.15 -6.16
C GLU A 120 -8.84 8.04 -6.50
N LYS A 121 -8.03 7.38 -5.65
CA LYS A 121 -6.59 7.30 -5.84
C LYS A 121 -6.20 6.37 -6.98
N LEU A 122 -6.83 5.22 -7.14
CA LEU A 122 -6.59 4.33 -8.28
C LEU A 122 -6.88 5.04 -9.62
N LYS A 123 -7.93 5.87 -9.67
CA LYS A 123 -8.22 6.68 -10.84
C LYS A 123 -7.16 7.76 -11.08
N GLU A 124 -6.72 8.47 -10.02
CA GLU A 124 -5.66 9.49 -10.10
C GLU A 124 -4.36 8.92 -10.64
N TYR A 125 -4.02 7.69 -10.25
CA TYR A 125 -2.80 6.99 -10.68
C TYR A 125 -2.97 6.13 -11.93
N ASN A 126 -4.12 6.17 -12.62
CA ASN A 126 -4.44 5.36 -13.80
C ASN A 126 -4.26 3.84 -13.58
N ILE A 127 -4.68 3.36 -12.43
CA ILE A 127 -4.66 1.95 -12.04
C ILE A 127 -6.07 1.36 -12.19
N PRO A 128 -6.23 0.10 -12.65
CA PRO A 128 -7.53 -0.54 -12.75
C PRO A 128 -8.29 -0.53 -11.42
N GLN A 129 -9.58 -0.24 -11.49
CA GLN A 129 -10.43 -0.10 -10.30
C GLN A 129 -10.58 -1.40 -9.50
N GLU A 130 -10.37 -2.54 -10.13
CA GLU A 130 -10.37 -3.84 -9.46
C GLU A 130 -9.25 -3.99 -8.44
N MET A 131 -8.17 -3.20 -8.55
CA MET A 131 -7.08 -3.22 -7.56
C MET A 131 -7.53 -2.83 -6.14
N LYS A 132 -8.69 -2.19 -5.96
CA LYS A 132 -9.29 -2.00 -4.64
C LYS A 132 -9.52 -3.32 -3.89
N TYR A 133 -9.77 -4.42 -4.60
CA TYR A 133 -9.96 -5.74 -4.01
C TYR A 133 -8.66 -6.35 -3.46
N LEU A 134 -7.49 -5.81 -3.84
CA LEU A 134 -6.20 -6.23 -3.30
C LEU A 134 -6.14 -6.02 -1.77
N ALA A 135 -6.65 -4.89 -1.26
CA ALA A 135 -6.70 -4.62 0.17
C ALA A 135 -7.59 -5.63 0.94
N ILE A 136 -8.57 -6.24 0.26
CA ILE A 136 -9.35 -7.35 0.85
C ILE A 136 -8.50 -8.61 0.96
N VAL A 137 -7.74 -8.93 -0.10
CA VAL A 137 -6.84 -10.11 -0.10
C VAL A 137 -5.75 -9.94 0.96
N GLU A 138 -5.21 -8.74 1.15
CA GLU A 138 -4.12 -8.45 2.07
C GLU A 138 -4.53 -8.40 3.54
N SER A 139 -5.67 -7.80 3.85
CA SER A 139 -6.04 -7.48 5.23
C SER A 139 -7.51 -7.67 5.57
N ALA A 140 -8.35 -8.16 4.65
CA ALA A 140 -9.81 -8.11 4.77
C ALA A 140 -10.33 -6.69 5.14
N LEU A 141 -9.66 -5.64 4.66
CA LEU A 141 -9.89 -4.23 4.98
C LEU A 141 -9.64 -3.87 6.46
N ASN A 142 -8.81 -4.60 7.18
CA ASN A 142 -8.39 -4.24 8.52
C ASN A 142 -7.20 -3.28 8.47
N PRO A 143 -7.35 -1.99 8.85
CA PRO A 143 -6.28 -1.00 8.78
C PRO A 143 -5.17 -1.24 9.81
N THR A 144 -5.40 -2.05 10.83
CA THR A 144 -4.42 -2.38 11.88
C THR A 144 -3.86 -3.79 11.75
N ALA A 145 -4.17 -4.50 10.67
CA ALA A 145 -3.68 -5.85 10.44
C ALA A 145 -2.16 -5.95 10.51
N VAL A 146 -1.65 -7.00 11.15
CA VAL A 146 -0.22 -7.32 11.25
C VAL A 146 -0.02 -8.78 10.88
N SER A 147 0.78 -9.04 9.84
CA SER A 147 1.14 -10.40 9.46
C SER A 147 2.28 -10.95 10.32
N HIS A 148 2.46 -12.26 10.33
CA HIS A 148 3.60 -12.92 10.99
C HIS A 148 4.96 -12.40 10.49
N ALA A 149 5.04 -12.01 9.22
CA ALA A 149 6.25 -11.42 8.64
C ALA A 149 6.45 -9.93 8.99
N GLY A 150 5.48 -9.30 9.70
CA GLY A 150 5.53 -7.90 10.11
C GLY A 150 5.05 -6.91 9.03
N ALA A 151 4.35 -7.38 8.01
CA ALA A 151 3.59 -6.51 7.12
C ALA A 151 2.41 -5.89 7.87
N ARG A 152 2.00 -4.66 7.52
CA ARG A 152 1.02 -3.90 8.30
C ARG A 152 0.05 -3.12 7.43
N GLY A 153 -1.18 -2.98 7.97
CA GLY A 153 -2.22 -2.10 7.45
C GLY A 153 -3.05 -2.67 6.31
N LEU A 154 -3.91 -1.86 5.73
CA LEU A 154 -4.83 -2.22 4.65
C LEU A 154 -4.12 -2.90 3.46
N TRP A 155 -2.94 -2.41 3.12
CA TRP A 155 -2.13 -2.80 1.98
C TRP A 155 -0.94 -3.69 2.34
N GLN A 156 -0.84 -4.14 3.58
CA GLN A 156 0.19 -5.05 4.12
C GLN A 156 1.62 -4.68 3.72
N PHE A 157 1.97 -3.41 3.87
CA PHE A 157 3.34 -2.99 3.60
C PHE A 157 4.35 -3.57 4.59
N MET A 158 5.39 -4.19 4.07
CA MET A 158 6.60 -4.45 4.84
C MET A 158 7.29 -3.14 5.22
N GLY A 159 7.90 -3.07 6.41
CA GLY A 159 8.53 -1.84 6.88
C GLY A 159 9.59 -1.26 5.94
N GLY A 160 10.33 -2.12 5.22
CA GLY A 160 11.28 -1.69 4.19
C GLY A 160 10.61 -1.05 2.99
N THR A 161 9.63 -1.75 2.41
CA THR A 161 8.87 -1.27 1.25
C THR A 161 8.08 -0.01 1.58
N GLY A 162 7.38 0.02 2.73
CA GLY A 162 6.64 1.23 3.14
C GLY A 162 7.53 2.48 3.22
N ARG A 163 8.76 2.34 3.74
CA ARG A 163 9.71 3.46 3.77
C ARG A 163 10.14 3.94 2.38
N MET A 164 10.21 3.06 1.38
CA MET A 164 10.54 3.46 0.00
C MET A 164 9.48 4.40 -0.57
N TYR A 165 8.23 4.24 -0.16
CA TYR A 165 7.08 5.07 -0.55
C TYR A 165 6.69 6.11 0.51
N GLY A 166 7.62 6.49 1.40
CA GLY A 166 7.45 7.59 2.34
C GLY A 166 6.65 7.30 3.61
N LEU A 167 6.23 6.04 3.83
CA LEU A 167 5.50 5.66 5.04
C LEU A 167 6.44 5.61 6.25
N GLN A 168 6.11 6.39 7.28
CA GLN A 168 6.88 6.51 8.50
C GLN A 168 6.33 5.59 9.60
N SER A 169 7.20 5.17 10.50
CA SER A 169 6.83 4.41 11.70
C SER A 169 7.67 4.90 12.86
N SER A 170 7.00 5.35 13.91
CA SER A 170 7.59 5.78 15.17
C SER A 170 6.86 5.13 16.35
N SER A 171 7.20 5.51 17.58
CA SER A 171 6.45 5.07 18.77
C SER A 171 5.02 5.60 18.78
N PHE A 172 4.74 6.71 18.12
CA PHE A 172 3.42 7.39 18.10
C PHE A 172 2.64 7.14 16.82
N ILE A 173 3.30 7.13 15.67
CA ILE A 173 2.69 7.03 14.34
C ILE A 173 3.12 5.75 13.66
N GLU A 174 2.17 5.14 12.96
CA GLU A 174 2.40 4.04 12.03
C GLU A 174 1.67 4.35 10.71
N ASP A 175 2.34 5.00 9.77
CA ASP A 175 1.72 5.44 8.50
C ASP A 175 1.17 4.29 7.65
N ARG A 176 1.61 3.04 7.87
CA ARG A 176 1.03 1.87 7.22
C ARG A 176 -0.40 1.58 7.68
N TYR A 177 -0.81 2.13 8.82
CA TYR A 177 -2.19 2.10 9.32
C TYR A 177 -3.02 3.30 8.83
N ASP A 178 -2.39 4.34 8.29
CA ASP A 178 -3.09 5.50 7.73
C ASP A 178 -3.72 5.12 6.38
N PRO A 179 -5.07 5.09 6.26
CA PRO A 179 -5.71 4.67 5.02
C PRO A 179 -5.33 5.52 3.82
N TYR A 180 -5.15 6.83 4.01
CA TYR A 180 -4.84 7.77 2.93
C TYR A 180 -3.40 7.62 2.45
N LYS A 181 -2.43 7.69 3.37
CA LYS A 181 -1.01 7.58 3.04
C LYS A 181 -0.66 6.21 2.48
N ALA A 182 -1.18 5.13 3.11
CA ALA A 182 -0.93 3.77 2.65
C ALA A 182 -1.54 3.51 1.27
N THR A 183 -2.68 4.12 0.92
CA THR A 183 -3.28 3.97 -0.41
C THR A 183 -2.45 4.67 -1.47
N ILE A 184 -1.93 5.88 -1.22
CA ILE A 184 -1.02 6.57 -2.15
C ILE A 184 0.24 5.71 -2.36
N ALA A 185 0.86 5.24 -1.27
CA ALA A 185 2.04 4.38 -1.36
C ALA A 185 1.76 3.09 -2.14
N ALA A 186 0.58 2.49 -1.99
CA ALA A 186 0.16 1.31 -2.75
C ALA A 186 0.03 1.62 -4.24
N CYS A 187 -0.57 2.75 -4.60
CA CYS A 187 -0.68 3.18 -5.99
C CYS A 187 0.71 3.38 -6.63
N GLU A 188 1.62 4.05 -5.95
CA GLU A 188 3.01 4.22 -6.43
C GLU A 188 3.72 2.87 -6.61
N HIS A 189 3.59 1.98 -5.63
CA HIS A 189 4.19 0.64 -5.71
C HIS A 189 3.60 -0.20 -6.85
N LEU A 190 2.29 -0.16 -7.05
CA LEU A 190 1.61 -0.86 -8.15
C LEU A 190 2.06 -0.34 -9.52
N GLN A 191 2.25 0.98 -9.67
CA GLN A 191 2.79 1.58 -10.90
C GLN A 191 4.22 1.11 -11.18
N ASP A 192 5.11 1.11 -10.18
CA ASP A 192 6.50 0.65 -10.33
C ASP A 192 6.55 -0.83 -10.76
N LEU A 193 5.67 -1.66 -10.17
CA LEU A 193 5.55 -3.06 -10.57
C LEU A 193 5.00 -3.21 -11.98
N TYR A 194 4.01 -2.42 -12.36
CA TYR A 194 3.45 -2.46 -13.71
C TYR A 194 4.45 -1.99 -14.77
N GLN A 195 5.24 -0.97 -14.49
CA GLN A 195 6.36 -0.56 -15.36
C GLN A 195 7.38 -1.70 -15.56
N THR A 196 7.51 -2.59 -14.57
CA THR A 196 8.44 -3.72 -14.63
C THR A 196 7.89 -4.91 -15.42
N PHE A 197 6.60 -5.23 -15.27
CA PHE A 197 6.02 -6.48 -15.75
C PHE A 197 5.01 -6.32 -16.88
N GLY A 198 4.34 -5.17 -17.00
CA GLY A 198 3.36 -4.88 -18.06
C GLY A 198 2.06 -5.68 -17.99
N ASP A 199 1.91 -6.56 -17.01
CA ASP A 199 0.74 -7.41 -16.80
C ASP A 199 0.27 -7.35 -15.34
N TRP A 200 -1.02 -7.13 -15.12
CA TRP A 200 -1.56 -6.94 -13.78
C TRP A 200 -1.55 -8.20 -12.91
N PHE A 201 -1.64 -9.40 -13.49
CA PHE A 201 -1.50 -10.63 -12.70
C PHE A 201 -0.06 -10.88 -12.28
N LEU A 202 0.91 -10.52 -13.11
CA LEU A 202 2.33 -10.52 -12.73
C LEU A 202 2.61 -9.45 -11.67
N VAL A 203 1.94 -8.29 -11.73
CA VAL A 203 2.01 -7.26 -10.68
C VAL A 203 1.50 -7.81 -9.35
N LEU A 204 0.33 -8.46 -9.33
CA LEU A 204 -0.21 -9.09 -8.12
C LEU A 204 0.75 -10.14 -7.55
N ALA A 205 1.31 -11.00 -8.39
CA ALA A 205 2.31 -11.99 -7.96
C ALA A 205 3.58 -11.34 -7.39
N ALA A 206 4.01 -10.22 -7.98
CA ALA A 206 5.19 -9.48 -7.54
C ALA A 206 4.91 -8.66 -6.26
N TYR A 207 3.70 -8.17 -6.08
CA TYR A 207 3.27 -7.50 -4.85
C TYR A 207 3.38 -8.46 -3.65
N ASN A 208 2.88 -9.68 -3.80
CA ASN A 208 2.93 -10.71 -2.77
C ASN A 208 4.35 -11.22 -2.49
N SER A 209 5.07 -11.69 -3.52
CA SER A 209 6.34 -12.40 -3.33
C SER A 209 7.59 -11.56 -3.61
N GLY A 210 7.41 -10.35 -4.11
CA GLY A 210 8.49 -9.49 -4.59
C GLY A 210 8.89 -9.77 -6.04
N ALA A 211 9.26 -8.71 -6.76
CA ALA A 211 9.64 -8.74 -8.17
C ALA A 211 10.75 -9.77 -8.50
N GLY A 212 11.64 -10.06 -7.55
CA GLY A 212 12.73 -11.04 -7.71
C GLY A 212 12.21 -12.45 -7.95
N ASN A 213 11.19 -12.89 -7.23
CA ASN A 213 10.61 -14.22 -7.36
C ASN A 213 9.85 -14.38 -8.68
N VAL A 214 9.09 -13.37 -9.10
CA VAL A 214 8.42 -13.37 -10.41
C VAL A 214 9.43 -13.45 -11.56
N ARG A 215 10.52 -12.66 -11.52
CA ARG A 215 11.59 -12.77 -12.53
C ARG A 215 12.26 -14.14 -12.55
N LYS A 216 12.42 -14.80 -11.39
CA LYS A 216 12.93 -16.19 -11.34
C LYS A 216 11.95 -17.15 -12.01
N ALA A 217 10.65 -17.02 -11.74
CA ALA A 217 9.62 -17.86 -12.33
C ALA A 217 9.53 -17.68 -13.85
N ILE A 218 9.59 -16.45 -14.36
CA ILE A 218 9.68 -16.13 -15.80
C ILE A 218 10.87 -16.82 -16.44
N ARG A 219 12.06 -16.74 -15.84
CA ARG A 219 13.24 -17.44 -16.39
C ARG A 219 13.10 -18.97 -16.36
N ALA A 220 12.52 -19.50 -15.29
CA ALA A 220 12.33 -20.95 -15.15
C ALA A 220 11.29 -21.54 -16.11
N SER A 221 10.31 -20.73 -16.53
CA SER A 221 9.30 -21.10 -17.53
C SER A 221 9.78 -20.94 -18.99
N GLY A 222 11.04 -20.58 -19.22
CA GLY A 222 11.54 -20.31 -20.58
C GLY A 222 11.21 -18.92 -21.12
N GLY A 223 10.84 -17.97 -20.25
CA GLY A 223 10.55 -16.59 -20.65
C GLY A 223 9.06 -16.27 -20.79
N ALA A 224 8.16 -17.10 -20.27
CA ALA A 224 6.72 -16.84 -20.31
C ALA A 224 6.35 -15.57 -19.53
N HIS A 225 5.43 -14.77 -20.09
CA HIS A 225 4.93 -13.52 -19.52
C HIS A 225 3.42 -13.57 -19.18
N ASP A 226 2.90 -14.75 -18.93
CA ASP A 226 1.54 -14.98 -18.42
C ASP A 226 1.60 -15.60 -17.03
N TYR A 227 0.74 -15.14 -16.11
CA TYR A 227 0.70 -15.65 -14.73
C TYR A 227 0.47 -17.16 -14.67
N TRP A 228 -0.44 -17.72 -15.49
CA TRP A 228 -0.79 -19.12 -15.42
C TRP A 228 0.32 -20.01 -15.99
N GLU A 229 1.09 -19.49 -16.95
CA GLU A 229 2.27 -20.20 -17.49
C GLU A 229 3.43 -20.22 -16.48
N ILE A 230 3.66 -19.15 -15.72
CA ILE A 230 4.68 -19.12 -14.68
C ILE A 230 4.23 -19.69 -13.34
N TRP A 231 2.94 -19.98 -13.18
CA TRP A 231 2.32 -20.45 -11.94
C TRP A 231 3.05 -21.63 -11.29
N PRO A 232 3.48 -22.70 -12.00
CA PRO A 232 4.20 -23.83 -11.40
C PRO A 232 5.55 -23.46 -10.78
N TYR A 233 6.14 -22.36 -11.22
CA TYR A 233 7.47 -21.89 -10.79
C TYR A 233 7.41 -20.82 -9.71
N LEU A 234 6.21 -20.33 -9.37
CA LEU A 234 6.02 -19.36 -8.30
C LEU A 234 6.10 -20.03 -6.91
N PRO A 235 6.46 -19.29 -5.85
CA PRO A 235 6.32 -19.75 -4.47
C PRO A 235 4.89 -20.24 -4.21
N GLN A 236 4.74 -21.28 -3.40
CA GLN A 236 3.44 -21.92 -3.14
C GLN A 236 2.35 -20.93 -2.67
N GLU A 237 2.70 -20.00 -1.77
CA GLU A 237 1.81 -18.94 -1.29
C GLU A 237 1.33 -18.06 -2.44
N THR A 238 2.24 -17.65 -3.32
CA THR A 238 1.97 -16.77 -4.47
C THR A 238 1.05 -17.43 -5.52
N ARG A 239 1.09 -18.76 -5.63
CA ARG A 239 0.19 -19.52 -6.52
C ARG A 239 -1.28 -19.35 -6.16
N GLY A 240 -1.62 -19.12 -4.89
CA GLY A 240 -2.98 -18.88 -4.43
C GLY A 240 -3.44 -17.43 -4.58
N TYR A 241 -2.52 -16.50 -4.80
CA TYR A 241 -2.79 -15.06 -4.65
C TYR A 241 -3.71 -14.50 -5.76
N VAL A 242 -3.42 -14.75 -7.03
CA VAL A 242 -4.28 -14.35 -8.14
C VAL A 242 -5.62 -15.09 -8.12
N PRO A 243 -5.69 -16.42 -7.89
CA PRO A 243 -6.97 -17.10 -7.67
C PRO A 243 -7.82 -16.47 -6.55
N ALA A 244 -7.21 -16.08 -5.42
CA ALA A 244 -7.90 -15.38 -4.33
C ALA A 244 -8.42 -14.01 -4.77
N PHE A 245 -7.62 -13.23 -5.51
CA PHE A 245 -8.02 -11.94 -6.05
C PHE A 245 -9.23 -12.06 -7.01
N ILE A 246 -9.21 -13.04 -7.91
CA ILE A 246 -10.34 -13.29 -8.83
C ILE A 246 -11.59 -13.69 -8.03
N ALA A 247 -11.44 -14.56 -7.03
CA ALA A 247 -12.55 -14.99 -6.18
C ALA A 247 -13.14 -13.82 -5.36
N VAL A 248 -12.30 -12.95 -4.79
CA VAL A 248 -12.76 -11.73 -4.10
C VAL A 248 -13.48 -10.81 -5.07
N THR A 249 -12.91 -10.56 -6.25
CA THR A 249 -13.57 -9.76 -7.29
C THR A 249 -14.94 -10.33 -7.61
N TYR A 250 -15.05 -11.65 -7.79
CA TYR A 250 -16.32 -12.31 -8.03
C TYR A 250 -17.30 -12.12 -6.85
N VAL A 251 -16.89 -12.45 -5.62
CA VAL A 251 -17.79 -12.44 -4.45
C VAL A 251 -18.26 -11.00 -4.14
N MET A 252 -17.40 -10.01 -4.27
CA MET A 252 -17.77 -8.61 -4.04
C MET A 252 -18.74 -8.05 -5.08
N ASN A 253 -18.80 -8.63 -6.28
CA ASN A 253 -19.78 -8.25 -7.31
C ASN A 253 -21.08 -9.07 -7.24
N TYR A 254 -21.04 -10.30 -6.74
CA TYR A 254 -22.17 -11.23 -6.70
C TYR A 254 -22.59 -11.62 -5.27
N TYR A 255 -22.28 -10.80 -4.26
CA TYR A 255 -22.60 -11.09 -2.85
C TYR A 255 -24.11 -11.26 -2.60
N ARG A 256 -24.96 -10.55 -3.35
CA ARG A 256 -26.42 -10.64 -3.24
C ARG A 256 -26.93 -12.00 -3.67
N GLU A 257 -26.43 -12.49 -4.81
CA GLU A 257 -26.76 -13.82 -5.33
C GLU A 257 -26.30 -14.94 -4.39
N HIS A 258 -25.24 -14.67 -3.63
CA HIS A 258 -24.77 -15.55 -2.57
C HIS A 258 -25.52 -15.35 -1.24
N ASN A 259 -26.57 -14.53 -1.21
CA ASN A 259 -27.32 -14.20 0.01
C ASN A 259 -26.40 -13.69 1.16
N ILE A 260 -25.38 -12.90 0.84
CA ILE A 260 -24.50 -12.25 1.81
C ILE A 260 -24.96 -10.80 1.97
N LYS A 261 -25.27 -10.41 3.22
CA LYS A 261 -25.72 -9.05 3.52
C LYS A 261 -24.57 -8.24 4.12
N PRO A 262 -24.32 -7.01 3.63
CA PRO A 262 -23.37 -6.12 4.27
C PRO A 262 -23.77 -5.84 5.72
N LEU A 263 -22.80 -5.75 6.61
CA LEU A 263 -22.98 -5.15 7.94
C LEU A 263 -22.64 -3.68 7.85
N GLU A 264 -23.49 -2.83 8.41
CA GLU A 264 -23.27 -1.38 8.40
C GLU A 264 -22.15 -1.02 9.38
N PRO A 265 -21.08 -0.32 8.94
CA PRO A 265 -20.06 0.19 9.84
C PRO A 265 -20.61 1.40 10.62
N GLY A 266 -19.95 1.77 11.72
CA GLY A 266 -20.35 2.91 12.53
C GLY A 266 -20.37 4.23 11.77
N TYR A 267 -19.51 4.38 10.75
CA TYR A 267 -19.40 5.57 9.90
C TYR A 267 -19.25 5.20 8.44
N LEU A 268 -19.78 6.08 7.57
CA LEU A 268 -19.52 6.04 6.12
C LEU A 268 -18.39 7.02 5.78
N TYR A 269 -17.76 6.83 4.63
CA TYR A 269 -16.73 7.76 4.12
C TYR A 269 -17.25 9.20 4.07
N THR A 270 -18.49 9.38 3.57
CA THR A 270 -19.15 10.68 3.41
C THR A 270 -19.56 11.35 4.71
N GLU A 271 -19.58 10.64 5.83
CA GLU A 271 -19.96 11.15 7.15
C GLU A 271 -18.76 11.63 7.97
N THR A 272 -17.57 11.50 7.41
CA THR A 272 -16.32 11.89 8.07
C THR A 272 -15.51 12.85 7.21
N GLU A 273 -14.67 13.66 7.84
CA GLU A 273 -13.80 14.63 7.20
C GLU A 273 -12.46 14.70 7.93
N SER A 274 -11.38 15.03 7.19
CA SER A 274 -10.04 15.16 7.76
C SER A 274 -9.71 16.63 7.96
N VAL A 275 -9.27 16.98 9.17
CA VAL A 275 -8.83 18.34 9.52
C VAL A 275 -7.34 18.36 9.84
N PRO A 276 -6.62 19.43 9.47
CA PRO A 276 -5.19 19.56 9.77
C PRO A 276 -4.96 19.84 11.25
N ILE A 277 -3.89 19.23 11.80
CA ILE A 277 -3.44 19.42 13.17
C ILE A 277 -2.07 20.09 13.15
N ASN A 278 -1.97 21.29 13.70
CA ASN A 278 -0.79 22.14 13.64
C ASN A 278 0.10 22.02 14.89
N ASN A 279 -0.44 21.56 16.02
CA ASN A 279 0.27 21.34 17.28
C ASN A 279 0.04 19.92 17.80
N ALA A 280 0.79 19.52 18.80
CA ALA A 280 0.54 18.24 19.47
C ALA A 280 -0.88 18.21 20.08
N LEU A 281 -1.60 17.12 19.86
CA LEU A 281 -2.99 16.97 20.29
C LEU A 281 -3.25 15.51 20.71
N THR A 282 -4.08 15.32 21.73
CA THR A 282 -4.47 14.00 22.19
C THR A 282 -5.95 13.72 21.91
N PHE A 283 -6.32 12.46 21.78
CA PHE A 283 -7.72 12.06 21.63
C PHE A 283 -8.56 12.45 22.84
N ASP A 284 -7.98 12.43 24.05
CA ASP A 284 -8.68 12.85 25.26
C ASP A 284 -9.02 14.36 25.24
N GLN A 285 -8.11 15.21 24.70
CA GLN A 285 -8.43 16.63 24.52
C GLN A 285 -9.64 16.82 23.61
N LEU A 286 -9.73 16.09 22.52
CA LEU A 286 -10.88 16.12 21.61
C LEU A 286 -12.14 15.60 22.30
N GLN A 287 -12.05 14.54 23.10
CA GLN A 287 -13.21 14.04 23.83
C GLN A 287 -13.69 15.05 24.88
N GLU A 288 -12.79 15.59 25.69
CA GLU A 288 -13.15 16.44 26.84
C GLU A 288 -13.58 17.84 26.40
N THR A 289 -13.09 18.36 25.28
CA THR A 289 -13.43 19.70 24.79
C THR A 289 -14.63 19.76 23.85
N ILE A 290 -14.71 18.84 22.89
CA ILE A 290 -15.75 18.83 21.85
C ILE A 290 -16.59 17.55 21.83
N GLY A 291 -16.37 16.63 22.76
CA GLY A 291 -17.21 15.46 22.97
C GLY A 291 -17.06 14.34 21.94
N VAL A 292 -15.95 14.26 21.20
CA VAL A 292 -15.71 13.16 20.26
C VAL A 292 -15.34 11.88 21.03
N PRO A 293 -16.09 10.79 20.89
CA PRO A 293 -15.74 9.53 21.58
C PRO A 293 -14.34 9.05 21.18
N VAL A 294 -13.51 8.65 22.15
CA VAL A 294 -12.15 8.17 21.90
C VAL A 294 -12.14 6.93 21.02
N ASP A 295 -13.13 6.07 21.12
CA ASP A 295 -13.21 4.86 20.29
C ASP A 295 -13.50 5.20 18.81
N ASP A 296 -14.31 6.24 18.55
CA ASP A 296 -14.48 6.78 17.20
C ASP A 296 -13.18 7.35 16.65
N LEU A 297 -12.42 8.09 17.48
CA LEU A 297 -11.13 8.64 17.11
C LEU A 297 -10.12 7.54 16.79
N LYS A 298 -10.06 6.48 17.60
CA LYS A 298 -9.19 5.31 17.33
C LYS A 298 -9.58 4.58 16.06
N PHE A 299 -10.89 4.42 15.84
CA PHE A 299 -11.42 3.75 14.66
C PHE A 299 -11.09 4.51 13.36
N LEU A 300 -11.28 5.83 13.38
CA LEU A 300 -11.07 6.70 12.23
C LEU A 300 -9.60 7.06 11.99
N ASN A 301 -8.75 6.92 13.01
CA ASN A 301 -7.34 7.34 13.01
C ASN A 301 -6.40 6.26 13.55
N PRO A 302 -6.40 5.07 12.98
CA PRO A 302 -5.63 3.94 13.51
C PRO A 302 -4.11 4.13 13.45
N GLN A 303 -3.63 5.10 12.69
CA GLN A 303 -2.21 5.48 12.61
C GLN A 303 -1.65 6.05 13.91
N TYR A 304 -2.48 6.64 14.78
CA TYR A 304 -2.06 7.23 16.06
C TYR A 304 -2.13 6.19 17.18
N LYS A 305 -1.05 5.43 17.37
CA LYS A 305 -1.02 4.22 18.20
C LYS A 305 -1.40 4.39 19.67
N VAL A 306 -1.16 5.57 20.21
CA VAL A 306 -1.40 5.89 21.65
C VAL A 306 -2.40 7.03 21.83
N GLY A 307 -3.20 7.33 20.81
CA GLY A 307 -4.18 8.43 20.86
C GLY A 307 -3.54 9.81 20.93
N LEU A 308 -2.29 9.93 20.49
CA LEU A 308 -1.52 11.16 20.43
C LEU A 308 -1.14 11.49 19.01
N ILE A 309 -1.47 12.68 18.59
CA ILE A 309 -1.09 13.30 17.33
C ILE A 309 0.09 14.21 17.63
N PRO A 310 1.33 13.88 17.21
CA PRO A 310 2.49 14.70 17.50
C PRO A 310 2.47 16.01 16.73
N SER A 311 3.20 17.01 17.19
CA SER A 311 3.44 18.23 16.42
C SER A 311 4.03 17.89 15.06
N PRO A 312 3.57 18.52 13.97
CA PRO A 312 4.07 18.25 12.64
C PRO A 312 5.51 18.74 12.46
N ALA A 313 6.35 17.94 11.81
CA ALA A 313 7.73 18.33 11.51
C ALA A 313 7.82 19.25 10.28
N SER A 314 6.94 19.09 9.28
CA SER A 314 6.97 19.86 8.02
C SER A 314 5.61 20.07 7.36
N ARG A 315 4.68 19.14 7.55
CA ARG A 315 3.29 19.22 7.05
C ARG A 315 2.35 18.89 8.18
N PRO A 316 1.16 19.51 8.24
CA PRO A 316 0.17 19.19 9.26
C PRO A 316 -0.11 17.68 9.30
N ASN A 317 -0.23 17.14 10.50
CA ASN A 317 -0.85 15.85 10.68
C ASN A 317 -2.34 16.00 10.44
N MET A 318 -3.02 14.93 10.04
CA MET A 318 -4.45 14.96 9.77
C MET A 318 -5.19 14.12 10.79
N VAL A 319 -6.27 14.64 11.35
CA VAL A 319 -7.21 13.85 12.14
C VAL A 319 -8.52 13.73 11.38
N ARG A 320 -9.05 12.52 11.27
CA ARG A 320 -10.35 12.25 10.66
C ARG A 320 -11.41 12.26 11.75
N LEU A 321 -12.39 13.12 11.58
CA LEU A 321 -13.50 13.33 12.52
C LEU A 321 -14.85 13.03 11.86
N PRO A 322 -15.86 12.57 12.61
CA PRO A 322 -17.24 12.67 12.13
C PRO A 322 -17.60 14.14 11.84
N LYS A 323 -18.25 14.39 10.71
CA LYS A 323 -18.54 15.76 10.21
C LYS A 323 -19.16 16.69 11.24
N LYS A 324 -20.01 16.14 12.13
CA LYS A 324 -20.66 16.93 13.20
C LYS A 324 -19.67 17.61 14.17
N TYR A 325 -18.44 17.10 14.25
CA TYR A 325 -17.39 17.65 15.14
C TYR A 325 -16.39 18.56 14.42
N VAL A 326 -16.43 18.66 13.09
CA VAL A 326 -15.49 19.48 12.32
C VAL A 326 -15.64 20.96 12.63
N GLN A 327 -16.86 21.49 12.60
CA GLN A 327 -17.12 22.90 12.93
C GLN A 327 -16.80 23.23 14.40
N PRO A 328 -17.23 22.45 15.41
CA PRO A 328 -16.78 22.62 16.79
C PRO A 328 -15.25 22.62 16.94
N PHE A 329 -14.52 21.76 16.22
CA PHE A 329 -13.06 21.74 16.22
C PHE A 329 -12.48 23.06 15.70
N ILE A 330 -12.91 23.52 14.51
CA ILE A 330 -12.40 24.73 13.89
C ILE A 330 -12.67 25.96 14.77
N GLN A 331 -13.86 26.07 15.36
CA GLN A 331 -14.23 27.20 16.19
C GLN A 331 -13.50 27.25 17.53
N ARG A 332 -13.09 26.11 18.07
CA ARG A 332 -12.46 25.98 19.39
C ARG A 332 -11.02 25.50 19.33
N GLU A 333 -10.37 25.57 18.16
CA GLU A 333 -9.04 24.99 17.92
C GLU A 333 -8.01 25.45 18.97
N GLN A 334 -7.95 26.74 19.29
CA GLN A 334 -7.03 27.29 20.27
C GLN A 334 -7.33 26.80 21.69
N GLU A 335 -8.59 26.72 22.05
CA GLU A 335 -9.04 26.21 23.36
C GLU A 335 -8.67 24.72 23.51
N ILE A 336 -8.87 23.94 22.45
CA ILE A 336 -8.52 22.51 22.43
C ILE A 336 -7.02 22.32 22.66
N TYR A 337 -6.17 23.10 22.00
CA TYR A 337 -4.72 23.02 22.21
C TYR A 337 -4.30 23.49 23.60
N ALA A 338 -4.97 24.50 24.13
CA ALA A 338 -4.68 25.04 25.47
C ALA A 338 -5.22 24.14 26.60
N TYR A 339 -6.14 23.25 26.29
CA TYR A 339 -6.72 22.35 27.30
C TYR A 339 -5.71 21.33 27.78
N HIS A 340 -5.39 21.43 29.09
CA HIS A 340 -4.49 20.50 29.78
C HIS A 340 -5.29 19.63 30.75
N PRO A 341 -5.67 18.41 30.37
CA PRO A 341 -6.29 17.48 31.32
C PRO A 341 -5.33 17.14 32.46
N GLU A 342 -5.86 16.83 33.65
CA GLU A 342 -5.06 16.44 34.82
C GLU A 342 -4.04 15.33 34.53
N ARG A 343 -4.30 14.48 33.52
CA ARG A 343 -3.40 13.45 33.02
C ARG A 343 -2.28 13.96 32.09
N ALA A 344 -2.21 15.26 31.83
CA ALA A 344 -1.19 15.81 30.89
C ALA A 344 0.23 15.58 31.39
N GLN A 345 0.48 15.68 32.70
CA GLN A 345 1.80 15.43 33.28
C GLN A 345 2.28 14.00 33.09
N GLU A 346 1.39 13.02 33.19
CA GLU A 346 1.71 11.62 32.93
C GLU A 346 2.04 11.40 31.46
N ARG A 347 1.31 12.08 30.57
CA ARG A 347 1.56 12.06 29.13
C ARG A 347 2.86 12.75 28.73
N GLU A 348 3.18 13.90 29.30
CA GLU A 348 4.48 14.55 29.08
C GLU A 348 5.63 13.68 29.51
N ARG A 349 5.49 12.96 30.63
CA ARG A 349 6.47 11.95 31.06
C ARG A 349 6.59 10.81 30.06
N LEU A 350 5.49 10.26 29.58
CA LEU A 350 5.48 9.24 28.53
C LEU A 350 6.08 9.76 27.23
N PHE A 351 5.80 11.00 26.86
CA PHE A 351 6.41 11.68 25.70
C PHE A 351 7.92 11.79 25.84
N ALA A 352 8.38 12.30 26.97
CA ALA A 352 9.81 12.43 27.24
C ALA A 352 10.51 11.06 27.25
N MET A 353 9.89 10.05 27.86
CA MET A 353 10.42 8.68 27.86
C MET A 353 10.51 8.08 26.46
N VAL A 354 9.51 8.30 25.63
CA VAL A 354 9.49 7.78 24.26
C VAL A 354 10.49 8.52 23.37
N GLN A 355 10.57 9.85 23.46
CA GLN A 355 11.58 10.63 22.75
C GLN A 355 13.00 10.22 23.19
N GLU A 356 13.21 10.01 24.48
CA GLU A 356 14.49 9.53 24.98
C GLU A 356 14.79 8.10 24.48
N HIS A 357 13.81 7.21 24.45
CA HIS A 357 13.97 5.88 23.88
C HIS A 357 14.27 5.94 22.36
N GLU A 358 13.60 6.80 21.60
CA GLU A 358 13.88 7.03 20.18
C GLU A 358 15.29 7.62 19.99
N ARG A 359 15.69 8.54 20.83
CA ARG A 359 17.05 9.11 20.86
C ARG A 359 18.11 8.05 21.18
N GLN A 360 17.85 7.20 22.17
CA GLN A 360 18.75 6.10 22.55
C GLN A 360 18.78 4.97 21.53
N SER A 361 17.68 4.71 20.84
CA SER A 361 17.63 3.72 19.74
C SER A 361 18.39 4.18 18.50
N GLY A 362 18.80 5.45 18.43
CA GLY A 362 19.49 6.06 17.29
C GLY A 362 18.58 6.34 16.09
N GLU A 363 17.27 6.36 16.31
CA GLU A 363 16.28 6.68 15.30
C GLU A 363 15.85 8.15 15.41
N ILE A 364 16.64 9.07 14.86
CA ILE A 364 16.25 10.48 14.75
C ILE A 364 15.66 10.71 13.37
N ILE A 365 14.38 11.07 13.29
CA ILE A 365 13.75 11.55 12.08
C ILE A 365 13.99 13.05 11.97
N SER A 366 14.83 13.46 11.03
CA SER A 366 15.08 14.87 10.77
C SER A 366 13.88 15.49 10.01
N SER A 367 13.60 16.77 10.30
CA SER A 367 12.53 17.58 9.71
C SER A 367 12.58 17.78 8.18
N LYS A 368 13.53 17.14 7.49
CA LYS A 368 13.71 17.19 6.02
C LYS A 368 13.43 15.87 5.31
N GLY A 369 12.62 14.98 5.90
CA GLY A 369 12.35 13.67 5.31
C GLY A 369 13.58 12.75 5.25
N ARG A 370 14.58 13.01 6.08
CA ARG A 370 15.80 12.18 6.22
C ARG A 370 15.75 11.45 7.55
N LYS A 371 15.85 10.13 7.53
CA LYS A 371 16.08 9.33 8.74
C LYS A 371 17.58 9.24 8.97
N THR A 372 18.05 9.62 10.17
CA THR A 372 19.45 9.51 10.55
C THR A 372 19.65 8.45 11.63
N HIS A 373 20.80 7.82 11.63
CA HIS A 373 21.28 6.88 12.66
C HIS A 373 22.55 7.44 13.27
N VAL A 374 22.62 7.46 14.59
CA VAL A 374 23.86 7.80 15.32
C VAL A 374 24.67 6.52 15.51
N VAL A 375 25.86 6.47 14.92
CA VAL A 375 26.74 5.31 14.98
C VAL A 375 27.21 5.07 16.41
N ARG A 376 27.06 3.86 16.92
CA ARG A 376 27.50 3.45 18.24
C ARG A 376 28.95 2.96 18.24
N LYS A 377 29.60 2.90 19.39
CA LYS A 377 30.95 2.33 19.56
C LYS A 377 30.94 0.87 19.04
N GLY A 378 31.79 0.57 18.09
CA GLY A 378 31.90 -0.76 17.48
C GLY A 378 30.96 -1.02 16.28
N GLU A 379 30.02 -0.13 15.96
CA GLU A 379 29.20 -0.29 14.75
C GLU A 379 29.98 0.04 13.49
N THR A 380 29.72 -0.73 12.43
CA THR A 380 30.28 -0.51 11.09
C THR A 380 29.18 -0.04 10.14
N LEU A 381 29.58 0.65 9.05
CA LEU A 381 28.62 1.07 8.02
C LEU A 381 27.85 -0.14 7.43
N ALA A 382 28.51 -1.30 7.28
CA ALA A 382 27.86 -2.53 6.86
C ALA A 382 26.84 -3.05 7.90
N GLY A 383 27.11 -2.90 9.18
CA GLY A 383 26.17 -3.22 10.26
C GLY A 383 24.93 -2.32 10.22
N VAL A 384 25.15 -1.02 10.06
CA VAL A 384 24.08 -0.03 9.87
C VAL A 384 23.26 -0.33 8.62
N ALA A 385 23.90 -0.60 7.48
CA ALA A 385 23.27 -0.97 6.22
C ALA A 385 22.35 -2.19 6.39
N ARG A 386 22.82 -3.23 7.09
CA ARG A 386 22.05 -4.44 7.39
C ARG A 386 20.85 -4.13 8.32
N LYS A 387 21.08 -3.33 9.35
CA LYS A 387 20.02 -2.92 10.31
C LYS A 387 18.86 -2.19 9.62
N TYR A 388 19.17 -1.32 8.66
CA TYR A 388 18.18 -0.53 7.94
C TYR A 388 17.80 -1.10 6.57
N ARG A 389 18.36 -2.26 6.20
CA ARG A 389 18.13 -2.95 4.91
C ARG A 389 18.38 -2.04 3.69
N VAL A 390 19.40 -1.20 3.79
CA VAL A 390 19.82 -0.29 2.73
C VAL A 390 21.18 -0.77 2.20
N PRO A 391 21.42 -0.76 0.87
CA PRO A 391 22.73 -1.06 0.31
C PRO A 391 23.82 -0.14 0.89
N VAL A 392 25.01 -0.69 1.19
CA VAL A 392 26.15 0.11 1.69
C VAL A 392 26.51 1.24 0.74
N SER A 393 26.45 0.98 -0.57
CA SER A 393 26.66 1.98 -1.62
C SER A 393 25.71 3.17 -1.53
N GLN A 394 24.46 2.90 -1.19
CA GLN A 394 23.43 3.92 -1.03
C GLN A 394 23.65 4.77 0.24
N LEU A 395 24.08 4.14 1.35
CA LEU A 395 24.49 4.88 2.56
C LEU A 395 25.69 5.76 2.28
N ILE A 396 26.68 5.30 1.51
CA ILE A 396 27.83 6.08 1.08
C ILE A 396 27.37 7.30 0.28
N ALA A 397 26.49 7.11 -0.70
CA ALA A 397 25.98 8.19 -1.56
C ALA A 397 25.11 9.19 -0.81
N TRP A 398 24.27 8.76 0.14
CA TRP A 398 23.43 9.67 0.92
C TRP A 398 24.18 10.53 1.93
N ASN A 399 25.38 10.09 2.33
CA ASN A 399 26.17 10.72 3.38
C ASN A 399 27.51 11.30 2.89
N ASP A 400 27.74 11.33 1.58
CA ASP A 400 28.99 11.79 0.95
C ASP A 400 30.25 11.18 1.58
N LEU A 401 30.17 9.88 1.95
CA LEU A 401 31.27 9.21 2.63
C LEU A 401 32.39 8.85 1.65
N LYS A 402 33.59 9.35 1.92
CA LYS A 402 34.78 9.02 1.12
C LYS A 402 35.26 7.58 1.28
N SER A 403 34.82 6.88 2.33
CA SER A 403 35.14 5.47 2.61
C SER A 403 34.02 4.84 3.43
N GLY A 404 33.93 3.52 3.46
CA GLY A 404 32.97 2.79 4.29
C GLY A 404 33.24 2.82 5.80
N ARG A 405 34.13 3.72 6.26
CA ARG A 405 34.47 3.87 7.67
C ARG A 405 33.60 4.97 8.30
N VAL A 406 33.04 4.66 9.47
CA VAL A 406 32.23 5.57 10.28
C VAL A 406 32.78 5.66 11.70
N LYS A 407 32.54 6.77 12.36
CA LYS A 407 33.03 7.02 13.74
C LYS A 407 31.87 6.92 14.74
N PRO A 408 32.12 6.46 15.99
CA PRO A 408 31.11 6.55 17.04
C PRO A 408 30.64 8.00 17.21
N GLY A 409 29.32 8.21 17.37
CA GLY A 409 28.69 9.53 17.44
C GLY A 409 28.40 10.17 16.08
N GLN A 410 28.91 9.62 14.98
CA GLN A 410 28.62 10.13 13.63
C GLN A 410 27.15 9.90 13.27
N GLN A 411 26.46 10.94 12.83
CA GLN A 411 25.12 10.83 12.28
C GLN A 411 25.19 10.41 10.81
N ILE A 412 24.45 9.34 10.46
CA ILE A 412 24.38 8.81 9.10
C ILE A 412 22.92 8.84 8.66
N VAL A 413 22.66 9.44 7.50
CA VAL A 413 21.36 9.39 6.83
C VAL A 413 21.14 7.95 6.35
N VAL A 414 20.14 7.29 6.90
CA VAL A 414 19.76 5.91 6.57
C VAL A 414 18.51 5.83 5.72
N PHE A 415 17.90 6.98 5.46
CA PHE A 415 16.78 7.17 4.54
C PHE A 415 16.77 8.61 4.03
N LYS A 416 16.51 8.80 2.72
CA LYS A 416 16.31 10.11 2.09
C LYS A 416 15.07 9.98 1.20
N ALA A 417 14.02 10.72 1.52
CA ALA A 417 12.86 10.78 0.65
C ALA A 417 13.28 11.41 -0.69
N ASN A 418 12.89 10.83 -1.81
CA ASN A 418 13.09 11.42 -3.12
C ASN A 418 12.23 12.69 -3.23
N SER A 419 12.83 13.84 -2.99
CA SER A 419 12.27 15.12 -3.41
C SER A 419 12.93 15.48 -4.73
N GLU A 420 12.08 15.67 -5.76
CA GLU A 420 12.35 16.36 -7.01
C GLU A 420 13.00 15.60 -8.16
N LYS A 421 12.20 15.41 -9.19
CA LYS A 421 12.64 15.37 -10.58
C LYS A 421 13.17 16.77 -10.94
N GLY A 422 14.47 16.96 -10.85
CA GLY A 422 15.20 18.10 -11.38
C GLY A 422 16.30 17.58 -12.29
N SER A 423 16.23 17.94 -13.55
CA SER A 423 17.21 17.66 -14.60
C SER A 423 18.64 18.04 -14.19
N GLY A 424 19.56 17.08 -14.26
CA GLY A 424 20.97 17.36 -14.12
C GLY A 424 21.79 16.10 -14.35
N LYS A 425 22.25 15.91 -15.58
CA LYS A 425 23.30 14.93 -15.89
C LYS A 425 24.56 15.36 -15.17
N GLU A 426 24.99 14.64 -14.16
CA GLU A 426 26.38 14.62 -13.71
C GLU A 426 26.86 13.18 -13.71
N SER A 427 27.74 12.91 -14.67
CA SER A 427 28.52 11.69 -14.73
C SER A 427 29.61 11.76 -13.66
N THR A 428 29.43 11.02 -12.57
CA THR A 428 30.49 10.90 -11.56
C THR A 428 31.44 9.77 -11.95
N THR A 429 32.56 10.12 -12.51
CA THR A 429 33.68 9.20 -12.75
C THR A 429 34.32 8.84 -11.43
N VAL A 430 34.13 7.60 -10.98
CA VAL A 430 34.81 7.06 -9.78
C VAL A 430 36.22 6.61 -10.17
N THR A 431 37.23 7.39 -9.77
CA THR A 431 38.64 7.00 -9.94
C THR A 431 39.06 6.13 -8.76
N LEU A 432 39.20 4.83 -8.99
CA LEU A 432 39.80 3.90 -8.02
C LEU A 432 41.32 4.08 -8.02
N LYS A 433 41.87 4.68 -6.96
CA LYS A 433 43.34 4.69 -6.73
C LYS A 433 43.77 3.35 -6.14
N GLY A 434 44.41 2.54 -6.98
CA GLY A 434 45.11 1.31 -6.56
C GLY A 434 46.33 1.63 -5.68
N LYS A 435 46.60 0.78 -4.70
CA LYS A 435 47.78 0.78 -3.84
C LYS A 435 49.06 0.63 -4.68
N LYS A 436 49.98 1.60 -4.55
CA LYS A 436 51.34 1.50 -5.09
C LYS A 436 52.17 0.53 -4.25
N GLY A 437 52.63 -0.55 -4.89
CA GLY A 437 53.85 -1.27 -4.48
C GLY A 437 55.05 -0.59 -5.08
N LYS A 438 56.17 -0.57 -4.34
CA LYS A 438 57.46 0.03 -4.72
C LYS A 438 58.07 -0.69 -5.91
N GLY A 439 58.57 0.06 -6.90
CA GLY A 439 59.52 -0.45 -7.90
C GLY A 439 59.54 0.36 -9.18
N SER A 440 60.63 1.16 -9.35
CA SER A 440 61.27 1.58 -10.60
C SER A 440 60.54 2.55 -11.55
N ALA A 441 61.23 3.66 -11.76
CA ALA A 441 60.89 4.72 -12.67
C ALA A 441 60.89 4.35 -14.14
N ARG A 442 59.87 4.73 -14.91
CA ARG A 442 59.97 5.06 -16.34
C ARG A 442 58.95 6.16 -16.68
N LYS A 443 59.44 7.07 -17.53
CA LYS A 443 58.84 8.35 -17.98
C LYS A 443 57.41 8.18 -18.48
N ALA A 444 56.55 9.10 -18.10
CA ALA A 444 55.21 9.29 -18.65
C ALA A 444 55.23 10.26 -19.79
N ASP A 445 54.83 9.83 -20.98
CA ASP A 445 54.52 10.71 -22.12
C ASP A 445 53.14 11.35 -21.92
N LYS A 446 53.14 12.68 -22.05
CA LYS A 446 51.97 13.54 -22.07
C LYS A 446 51.30 13.47 -23.45
N VAL A 447 50.13 12.87 -23.55
CA VAL A 447 49.27 13.03 -24.72
C VAL A 447 48.21 14.11 -24.37
N THR A 448 48.38 15.25 -25.01
CA THR A 448 47.42 16.37 -24.93
C THR A 448 46.49 16.27 -26.13
N VAL A 449 45.19 16.01 -25.88
CA VAL A 449 44.19 16.10 -26.94
C VAL A 449 43.54 17.50 -26.81
N LYS A 450 43.78 18.37 -27.79
CA LYS A 450 43.18 19.67 -27.97
C LYS A 450 41.75 19.52 -28.48
N ALA A 451 40.77 20.05 -27.75
CA ALA A 451 39.44 20.31 -28.27
C ALA A 451 39.47 21.60 -29.09
N HIS A 452 39.09 21.50 -30.36
CA HIS A 452 38.84 22.68 -31.23
C HIS A 452 37.36 23.05 -31.13
N GLY A 453 37.12 24.23 -30.60
CA GLY A 453 35.87 24.94 -30.81
C GLY A 453 36.05 26.00 -31.88
N LYS A 454 35.05 26.25 -32.67
CA LYS A 454 34.68 27.48 -33.43
C LYS A 454 33.58 27.04 -34.39
N GLY A 455 32.53 27.75 -34.56
CA GLY A 455 32.22 29.11 -34.57
C GLY A 455 30.81 29.36 -35.02
N LYS A 456 30.52 30.47 -34.78
CA LYS A 456 29.95 31.63 -35.48
C LYS A 456 28.43 31.71 -35.53
N ALA A 457 28.07 32.83 -34.97
CA ALA A 457 26.79 33.54 -35.10
C ALA A 457 26.52 33.99 -36.53
N SER A 458 25.25 34.04 -36.91
CA SER A 458 24.76 35.05 -37.80
C SER A 458 23.36 35.51 -37.37
N ARG A 459 23.26 36.81 -37.27
CA ARG A 459 22.06 37.65 -37.09
C ARG A 459 21.29 37.72 -38.41
N ASP A 460 20.05 38.17 -38.25
CA ASP A 460 19.12 38.89 -39.15
C ASP A 460 17.87 38.10 -39.45
N ALA A 461 16.65 38.59 -39.46
CA ALA A 461 16.08 39.94 -39.34
C ALA A 461 14.56 39.78 -39.13
N VAL A 462 14.04 40.59 -38.28
CA VAL A 462 12.85 41.44 -38.37
C VAL A 462 11.89 41.21 -39.56
N SER A 463 10.62 40.90 -39.26
CA SER A 463 9.50 41.63 -39.89
C SER A 463 8.24 41.60 -39.03
N LYS A 464 7.71 42.80 -38.85
CA LYS A 464 6.41 43.18 -38.27
C LYS A 464 5.31 42.96 -39.31
N THR A 465 4.09 42.55 -38.88
CA THR A 465 2.79 43.13 -39.35
C THR A 465 1.69 42.65 -38.43
N LYS A 466 1.12 43.54 -37.65
CA LYS A 466 -0.17 44.28 -37.70
C LYS A 466 -1.43 43.42 -37.72
N ALA A 467 -2.10 43.42 -36.63
CA ALA A 467 -3.43 43.82 -36.16
C ALA A 467 -4.58 43.93 -37.21
N SER A 468 -5.72 43.30 -36.86
CA SER A 468 -7.10 43.84 -37.01
C SER A 468 -8.04 43.00 -36.13
N LYS A 469 -8.65 43.64 -35.13
CA LYS A 469 -10.06 44.09 -35.02
C LYS A 469 -11.05 43.09 -35.63
N GLY A 470 -11.93 42.42 -34.92
CA GLY A 470 -12.91 42.86 -33.94
C GLY A 470 -14.28 42.44 -34.46
N HIS A 471 -15.09 41.75 -33.70
CA HIS A 471 -16.55 41.98 -33.77
C HIS A 471 -17.25 41.37 -32.53
N LYS A 472 -18.05 42.22 -31.92
CA LYS A 472 -19.07 41.92 -30.89
C LYS A 472 -20.36 41.47 -31.57
N ALA A 473 -21.05 40.52 -30.98
CA ALA A 473 -22.55 40.45 -30.93
C ALA A 473 -22.88 39.42 -29.83
N LYS A 474 -23.39 39.79 -28.75
CA LYS A 474 -24.72 40.15 -28.21
C LYS A 474 -25.78 39.07 -28.38
N THR A 475 -26.17 38.55 -27.20
CA THR A 475 -27.52 38.29 -26.67
C THR A 475 -28.51 37.42 -27.44
N SER A 476 -29.01 36.36 -26.78
CA SER A 476 -30.43 36.38 -26.38
C SER A 476 -30.74 35.25 -25.36
N VAL A 477 -31.47 35.69 -24.37
CA VAL A 477 -32.19 34.95 -23.33
C VAL A 477 -33.39 34.24 -24.00
N ASN A 478 -33.70 33.00 -23.63
CA ASN A 478 -35.08 32.58 -23.57
C ASN A 478 -35.36 31.60 -22.43
N LYS A 479 -36.28 32.01 -21.59
CA LYS A 479 -37.05 31.26 -20.59
C LYS A 479 -38.20 30.53 -21.27
N GLN A 480 -38.48 29.32 -20.88
CA GLN A 480 -39.83 28.70 -20.75
C GLN A 480 -39.59 27.35 -20.04
N ARG A 481 -40.01 27.13 -18.84
CA ARG A 481 -41.28 26.91 -18.09
C ARG A 481 -42.18 25.82 -18.72
N GLN A 482 -42.40 24.81 -17.90
CA GLN A 482 -43.57 23.96 -17.67
C GLN A 482 -43.87 22.85 -18.70
N ARG A 483 -43.69 21.61 -18.32
CA ARG A 483 -44.72 20.74 -17.68
C ARG A 483 -44.07 19.53 -17.07
#